data_db927d55d5ab30e9a7316ebdff58a5cd
#
_entry.id   db927d55d5ab30e9a7316ebdff58a5cd
#
_cell.length_a   1.000
_cell.length_b   1.000
_cell.length_c   1.000
_cell.angle_alpha   90.00
_cell.angle_beta   90.00
_cell.angle_gamma   90.00
#
_symmetry.space_group_name_H-M   'P 1'
#
loop_
_entity.id
_entity.type
_entity.pdbx_description
1 polymer ?
#
loop_
_entity_poly.entity_id
_entity_poly.type
_entity_poly.pdbx_seq_one_letter_code
_entity_poly.pdbx_strand_id
1 'polypeptide(L)'
;MDKDEVNENDKEKILINTTENKENIEQFETDKVEYSTKEKYIYILKGISSILSSIIHIFGYFSILSLGYTSIYLISFRRHYNQNLNFSYTYCLIPLINISFSLTAPMNGYIKNKFNAKNIIILSNSILCFSFIIMYFSRSIYLDYILMILNGFGMAIGFNITKINAISFFPNKKSLIFGLINLFPNFLSIILIMYNEVFILNYKPEYPLVDKKYYKENIFMNYQNLIIFEICILIITCLFSFLLFFQNNPKETIKFGFNEKIKEEDNKIDEIEKDIKIKNKKNKIKIALHDKRTMKLIIMVLLFFPTINLITNILRMDENFYFIFGGLYNIVGCLSCLIFGILGDYIQFRILFTILSALLSLTSMVYVIYFDGEFILFLEIILVALVHNGFNIIFDSHIINVYGIENFIEIWGYIRASEGISHIFGIVLNCILEINSPKYKIVYIITSISSLISLGIGLFEKEDKFNFDN
;
A
#
# COMPACT_ATOMS: atom_id res chain seq x y z
N MET A 1 67.46 -32.88 31.75
CA MET A 1 66.52 -33.52 30.74
C MET A 1 65.48 -34.26 31.55
N ASP A 2 64.53 -33.55 32.04
CA ASP A 2 63.38 -34.11 32.76
C ASP A 2 62.29 -34.35 31.78
N LYS A 3 61.84 -35.59 31.67
CA LYS A 3 60.64 -35.98 30.91
C LYS A 3 59.47 -35.78 31.85
N ASP A 4 58.62 -34.82 31.50
CA ASP A 4 57.35 -34.65 32.16
C ASP A 4 56.48 -35.89 31.96
N GLU A 5 56.36 -36.70 32.99
CA GLU A 5 55.39 -37.75 33.14
C GLU A 5 53.99 -37.06 33.30
N VAL A 6 53.29 -36.89 32.21
CA VAL A 6 51.87 -36.46 32.23
C VAL A 6 51.05 -37.57 32.89
N ASN A 7 50.60 -37.28 34.10
CA ASN A 7 49.88 -38.18 35.00
C ASN A 7 48.66 -38.79 34.30
N GLU A 8 48.55 -40.12 34.30
CA GLU A 8 47.40 -40.83 33.64
C GLU A 8 46.03 -40.37 34.15
N ASN A 9 45.93 -39.92 35.38
CA ASN A 9 44.77 -39.37 36.01
C ASN A 9 44.31 -38.05 35.35
N ASP A 10 45.20 -37.24 34.75
CA ASP A 10 44.88 -36.02 34.05
C ASP A 10 44.33 -36.30 32.60
N LYS A 11 44.80 -37.39 32.00
CA LYS A 11 44.28 -37.87 30.72
C LYS A 11 42.87 -38.43 30.86
N GLU A 12 42.56 -39.15 31.93
CA GLU A 12 41.21 -39.66 32.22
C GLU A 12 40.21 -38.52 32.49
N LYS A 13 40.64 -37.49 33.27
CA LYS A 13 39.80 -36.30 33.51
C LYS A 13 39.52 -35.48 32.25
N ILE A 14 40.48 -35.38 31.34
CA ILE A 14 40.29 -34.69 30.05
C ILE A 14 39.37 -35.52 29.15
N LEU A 15 39.43 -36.84 29.19
CA LEU A 15 38.59 -37.73 28.40
C LEU A 15 37.15 -37.73 28.91
N ILE A 16 36.93 -37.70 30.23
CA ILE A 16 35.59 -37.61 30.83
C ILE A 16 34.95 -36.26 30.53
N ASN A 17 35.69 -35.15 30.65
CA ASN A 17 35.18 -33.82 30.29
C ASN A 17 34.88 -33.66 28.79
N THR A 18 35.60 -34.36 27.91
CA THR A 18 35.30 -34.32 26.46
C THR A 18 34.11 -35.20 26.09
N THR A 19 33.85 -36.30 26.79
CA THR A 19 32.63 -37.13 26.58
C THR A 19 31.41 -36.47 27.18
N GLU A 20 31.45 -35.91 28.38
CA GLU A 20 30.32 -35.12 28.93
C GLU A 20 29.99 -33.88 28.09
N ASN A 21 30.99 -33.20 27.55
CA ASN A 21 30.72 -32.08 26.59
C ASN A 21 30.17 -32.58 25.27
N LYS A 22 30.52 -33.75 24.76
CA LYS A 22 29.90 -34.34 23.57
C LYS A 22 28.48 -34.78 23.83
N GLU A 23 28.20 -35.44 24.95
CA GLU A 23 26.82 -35.82 25.32
C GLU A 23 25.95 -34.59 25.58
N ASN A 24 26.48 -33.53 26.19
CA ASN A 24 25.76 -32.26 26.33
C ASN A 24 25.55 -31.53 24.98
N ILE A 25 26.48 -31.64 24.05
CA ILE A 25 26.33 -31.07 22.69
C ILE A 25 25.32 -31.91 21.87
N GLU A 26 25.39 -33.24 21.98
CA GLU A 26 24.41 -34.13 21.35
C GLU A 26 23.03 -34.01 21.99
N GLN A 27 22.89 -33.81 23.29
CA GLN A 27 21.63 -33.48 23.95
C GLN A 27 21.12 -32.09 23.55
N PHE A 28 22.02 -31.10 23.37
CA PHE A 28 21.61 -29.77 22.82
C PHE A 28 21.26 -29.83 21.34
N GLU A 29 21.78 -30.76 20.56
CA GLU A 29 21.38 -30.98 19.16
C GLU A 29 20.13 -31.86 19.05
N THR A 30 19.86 -32.75 19.99
CA THR A 30 18.63 -33.58 20.01
C THR A 30 17.47 -32.88 20.68
N ASP A 31 17.64 -31.84 21.45
CA ASP A 31 16.63 -30.89 21.87
C ASP A 31 16.26 -29.85 20.76
N LYS A 32 16.54 -30.15 19.52
CA LYS A 32 15.70 -29.70 18.42
C LYS A 32 14.33 -30.35 18.65
N VAL A 33 13.59 -29.69 19.53
CA VAL A 33 12.23 -30.01 19.88
C VAL A 33 11.52 -30.36 18.57
N GLU A 34 11.17 -31.62 18.36
CA GLU A 34 10.25 -32.05 17.31
C GLU A 34 8.93 -31.36 17.56
N TYR A 35 8.83 -30.10 17.10
CA TYR A 35 7.59 -29.35 17.20
C TYR A 35 6.51 -30.17 16.54
N SER A 36 5.47 -30.43 17.27
CA SER A 36 4.32 -31.14 16.77
C SER A 36 3.96 -30.54 15.41
N THR A 37 3.93 -31.36 14.38
CA THR A 37 3.47 -30.99 13.03
C THR A 37 2.16 -30.20 13.09
N LYS A 38 1.35 -30.44 14.12
CA LYS A 38 0.11 -29.75 14.46
C LYS A 38 0.35 -28.26 14.82
N GLU A 39 1.38 -27.92 15.61
CA GLU A 39 1.64 -26.52 15.98
C GLU A 39 2.11 -25.70 14.78
N LYS A 40 2.97 -26.27 13.94
CA LYS A 40 3.39 -25.63 12.69
C LYS A 40 2.20 -25.40 11.75
N TYR A 41 1.28 -26.35 11.67
CA TYR A 41 0.07 -26.22 10.87
C TYR A 41 -0.85 -25.11 11.40
N ILE A 42 -1.05 -25.03 12.72
CA ILE A 42 -1.83 -23.95 13.36
C ILE A 42 -1.18 -22.58 13.08
N TYR A 43 0.16 -22.48 13.15
CA TYR A 43 0.86 -21.24 12.84
C TYR A 43 0.63 -20.79 11.38
N ILE A 44 0.72 -21.71 10.42
CA ILE A 44 0.44 -21.42 9.01
C ILE A 44 -1.00 -20.96 8.82
N LEU A 45 -1.96 -21.62 9.46
CA LEU A 45 -3.38 -21.22 9.39
C LEU A 45 -3.61 -19.81 9.96
N LYS A 46 -2.98 -19.44 11.07
CA LYS A 46 -3.00 -18.06 11.61
C LYS A 46 -2.42 -17.06 10.61
N GLY A 47 -1.32 -17.41 9.93
CA GLY A 47 -0.72 -16.59 8.88
C GLY A 47 -1.64 -16.38 7.68
N ILE A 48 -2.26 -17.44 7.17
CA ILE A 48 -3.24 -17.38 6.08
C ILE A 48 -4.45 -16.53 6.49
N SER A 49 -4.97 -16.73 7.71
CA SER A 49 -6.07 -15.92 8.24
C SER A 49 -5.71 -14.45 8.33
N SER A 50 -4.47 -14.11 8.72
CA SER A 50 -3.98 -12.72 8.75
C SER A 50 -3.83 -12.12 7.35
N ILE A 51 -3.47 -12.92 6.34
CA ILE A 51 -3.48 -12.48 4.92
C ILE A 51 -4.90 -12.17 4.48
N LEU A 52 -5.87 -13.06 4.76
CA LEU A 52 -7.28 -12.83 4.45
C LEU A 52 -7.83 -11.60 5.17
N SER A 53 -7.49 -11.41 6.45
CA SER A 53 -7.82 -10.20 7.20
C SER A 53 -7.33 -8.93 6.48
N SER A 54 -6.09 -8.94 5.99
CA SER A 54 -5.50 -7.80 5.27
C SER A 54 -6.20 -7.55 3.94
N ILE A 55 -6.50 -8.60 3.18
CA ILE A 55 -7.23 -8.52 1.91
C ILE A 55 -8.59 -7.87 2.12
N ILE A 56 -9.36 -8.35 3.11
CA ILE A 56 -10.70 -7.84 3.40
C ILE A 56 -10.64 -6.39 3.89
N HIS A 57 -9.67 -6.06 4.74
CA HIS A 57 -9.51 -4.70 5.25
C HIS A 57 -9.19 -3.69 4.13
N ILE A 58 -8.27 -4.06 3.25
CA ILE A 58 -7.85 -3.20 2.13
C ILE A 58 -8.95 -3.11 1.07
N PHE A 59 -9.75 -4.17 0.89
CA PHE A 59 -10.91 -4.10 0.03
C PHE A 59 -11.88 -2.99 0.46
N GLY A 60 -12.15 -2.82 1.76
CA GLY A 60 -12.95 -1.70 2.25
C GLY A 60 -12.39 -0.32 1.86
N TYR A 61 -11.07 -0.18 1.69
CA TYR A 61 -10.46 1.07 1.21
C TYR A 61 -10.60 1.23 -0.31
N PHE A 62 -10.46 0.16 -1.05
CA PHE A 62 -10.62 0.17 -2.50
C PHE A 62 -12.08 0.47 -2.91
N SER A 63 -13.07 0.06 -2.09
CA SER A 63 -14.46 0.43 -2.33
C SER A 63 -14.65 1.94 -2.29
N ILE A 64 -13.98 2.64 -1.37
CA ILE A 64 -13.98 4.10 -1.29
C ILE A 64 -13.37 4.73 -2.55
N LEU A 65 -12.26 4.19 -3.04
CA LEU A 65 -11.62 4.68 -4.26
C LEU A 65 -12.52 4.45 -5.50
N SER A 66 -13.38 3.42 -5.47
CA SER A 66 -14.36 3.18 -6.53
C SER A 66 -15.39 4.31 -6.66
N LEU A 67 -15.61 5.11 -5.60
CA LEU A 67 -16.45 6.31 -5.68
C LEU A 67 -15.91 7.34 -6.67
N GLY A 68 -14.63 7.32 -6.98
CA GLY A 68 -14.10 8.11 -8.09
C GLY A 68 -14.85 7.81 -9.39
N TYR A 69 -15.23 6.55 -9.62
CA TYR A 69 -16.01 6.13 -10.79
C TYR A 69 -17.47 6.53 -10.73
N THR A 70 -17.97 6.94 -9.59
CA THR A 70 -19.34 7.41 -9.40
C THR A 70 -19.44 8.93 -9.23
N SER A 71 -18.36 9.65 -9.52
CA SER A 71 -18.28 11.11 -9.35
C SER A 71 -19.33 11.88 -10.13
N ILE A 72 -19.74 11.37 -11.31
CA ILE A 72 -20.82 11.96 -12.12
C ILE A 72 -22.17 11.87 -11.39
N TYR A 73 -22.42 10.81 -10.63
CA TYR A 73 -23.63 10.65 -9.83
C TYR A 73 -23.63 11.59 -8.64
N LEU A 74 -22.48 11.73 -7.99
CA LEU A 74 -22.30 12.67 -6.89
C LEU A 74 -22.62 14.09 -7.33
N ILE A 75 -22.02 14.55 -8.43
CA ILE A 75 -22.26 15.92 -8.90
C ILE A 75 -23.72 16.12 -9.34
N SER A 76 -24.32 15.13 -10.00
CA SER A 76 -25.73 15.18 -10.40
C SER A 76 -26.65 15.26 -9.17
N PHE A 77 -26.34 14.49 -8.11
CA PHE A 77 -27.03 14.57 -6.84
C PHE A 77 -26.88 15.93 -6.18
N ARG A 78 -25.67 16.52 -6.17
CA ARG A 78 -25.43 17.86 -5.57
C ARG A 78 -26.05 18.98 -6.37
N ARG A 79 -26.20 18.84 -7.69
CA ARG A 79 -26.88 19.81 -8.54
C ARG A 79 -28.37 19.94 -8.21
N HIS A 80 -28.99 18.92 -7.64
CA HIS A 80 -30.36 19.03 -7.12
C HIS A 80 -30.48 20.17 -6.08
N TYR A 81 -29.41 20.39 -5.29
CA TYR A 81 -29.40 21.46 -4.28
C TYR A 81 -28.75 22.75 -4.78
N ASN A 82 -27.83 22.68 -5.75
CA ASN A 82 -27.13 23.83 -6.31
C ASN A 82 -26.87 23.60 -7.82
N GLN A 83 -27.72 24.17 -8.68
CA GLN A 83 -27.65 24.00 -10.12
C GLN A 83 -26.39 24.56 -10.78
N ASN A 84 -25.65 25.46 -10.10
CA ASN A 84 -24.43 26.08 -10.64
C ASN A 84 -23.20 25.18 -10.54
N LEU A 85 -23.30 23.97 -9.95
CA LEU A 85 -22.18 23.07 -9.82
C LEU A 85 -21.81 22.45 -11.18
N ASN A 86 -20.51 22.50 -11.52
CA ASN A 86 -19.94 21.88 -12.71
C ASN A 86 -19.23 20.57 -12.37
N PHE A 87 -19.09 19.70 -13.35
CA PHE A 87 -18.38 18.42 -13.19
C PHE A 87 -16.93 18.60 -12.72
N SER A 88 -16.27 19.70 -13.06
CA SER A 88 -14.92 20.03 -12.61
C SER A 88 -14.74 20.01 -11.08
N TYR A 89 -15.80 20.22 -10.32
CA TYR A 89 -15.73 20.11 -8.85
C TYR A 89 -15.41 18.68 -8.37
N THR A 90 -15.64 17.66 -9.18
CA THR A 90 -15.36 16.27 -8.82
C THR A 90 -13.88 15.89 -9.02
N TYR A 91 -13.12 16.66 -9.82
CA TYR A 91 -11.72 16.35 -10.13
C TYR A 91 -10.80 16.32 -8.92
N CYS A 92 -11.13 17.04 -7.88
CA CYS A 92 -10.34 17.11 -6.66
C CYS A 92 -10.67 15.99 -5.66
N LEU A 93 -11.79 15.27 -5.78
CA LEU A 93 -12.26 14.34 -4.75
C LEU A 93 -11.24 13.22 -4.45
N ILE A 94 -10.85 12.45 -5.46
CA ILE A 94 -9.89 11.36 -5.27
C ILE A 94 -8.47 11.87 -4.95
N PRO A 95 -7.94 12.90 -5.63
CA PRO A 95 -6.69 13.50 -5.20
C PRO A 95 -6.67 13.95 -3.74
N LEU A 96 -7.77 14.49 -3.20
CA LEU A 96 -7.85 14.87 -1.78
C LEU A 96 -7.72 13.68 -0.84
N ILE A 97 -8.33 12.52 -1.20
CA ILE A 97 -8.12 11.28 -0.44
C ILE A 97 -6.64 10.90 -0.44
N ASN A 98 -6.01 10.88 -1.62
CA ASN A 98 -4.62 10.46 -1.77
C ASN A 98 -3.64 11.40 -1.07
N ILE A 99 -3.87 12.72 -1.14
CA ILE A 99 -3.08 13.73 -0.42
C ILE A 99 -3.20 13.50 1.09
N SER A 100 -4.42 13.40 1.60
CA SER A 100 -4.66 13.18 3.02
C SER A 100 -4.06 11.87 3.50
N PHE A 101 -4.24 10.79 2.72
CA PHE A 101 -3.62 9.48 2.97
C PHE A 101 -2.10 9.61 3.11
N SER A 102 -1.45 10.20 2.12
CA SER A 102 0.01 10.29 2.08
C SER A 102 0.57 11.22 3.16
N LEU A 103 -0.07 12.38 3.41
CA LEU A 103 0.38 13.30 4.45
C LEU A 103 0.13 12.78 5.87
N THR A 104 -0.82 11.87 6.04
CA THR A 104 -1.11 11.23 7.34
C THR A 104 -0.19 10.03 7.60
N ALA A 105 0.34 9.40 6.55
CA ALA A 105 1.17 8.20 6.66
C ALA A 105 2.32 8.28 7.67
N PRO A 106 3.05 9.41 7.85
CA PRO A 106 4.07 9.56 8.89
C PRO A 106 3.56 9.35 10.32
N MET A 107 2.27 9.61 10.58
CA MET A 107 1.67 9.44 11.91
C MET A 107 1.47 7.97 12.29
N ASN A 108 1.51 7.04 11.31
CA ASN A 108 1.21 5.63 11.53
C ASN A 108 2.16 4.96 12.52
N GLY A 109 3.43 5.34 12.52
CA GLY A 109 4.40 4.86 13.50
C GLY A 109 4.02 5.23 14.94
N TYR A 110 3.59 6.48 15.16
CA TYR A 110 3.11 6.93 16.46
C TYR A 110 1.85 6.20 16.89
N ILE A 111 0.88 6.04 15.98
CA ILE A 111 -0.41 5.38 16.24
C ILE A 111 -0.18 3.90 16.58
N LYS A 112 0.68 3.20 15.81
CA LYS A 112 1.06 1.79 16.08
C LYS A 112 1.67 1.60 17.46
N ASN A 113 2.49 2.54 17.91
CA ASN A 113 3.14 2.44 19.22
C ASN A 113 2.18 2.70 20.39
N LYS A 114 1.04 3.38 20.14
CA LYS A 114 0.07 3.75 21.17
C LYS A 114 -1.14 2.81 21.25
N PHE A 115 -1.54 2.22 20.15
CA PHE A 115 -2.74 1.39 20.04
C PHE A 115 -2.42 -0.03 19.56
N ASN A 116 -3.16 -1.02 20.06
CA ASN A 116 -3.10 -2.37 19.53
C ASN A 116 -3.61 -2.42 18.09
N ALA A 117 -3.06 -3.30 17.26
CA ALA A 117 -3.41 -3.43 15.86
C ALA A 117 -4.92 -3.63 15.62
N LYS A 118 -5.61 -4.43 16.45
CA LYS A 118 -7.07 -4.61 16.38
C LYS A 118 -7.84 -3.30 16.61
N ASN A 119 -7.40 -2.49 17.58
CA ASN A 119 -8.02 -1.20 17.87
C ASN A 119 -7.80 -0.21 16.71
N ILE A 120 -6.67 -0.30 16.02
CA ILE A 120 -6.39 0.53 14.85
C ILE A 120 -7.32 0.17 13.68
N ILE A 121 -7.59 -1.12 13.45
CA ILE A 121 -8.56 -1.57 12.45
C ILE A 121 -9.94 -0.98 12.72
N ILE A 122 -10.41 -1.06 13.97
CA ILE A 122 -11.71 -0.51 14.37
C ILE A 122 -11.71 1.02 14.20
N LEU A 123 -10.69 1.71 14.71
CA LEU A 123 -10.58 3.17 14.62
C LEU A 123 -10.62 3.66 13.18
N SER A 124 -9.80 3.06 12.31
CA SER A 124 -9.75 3.36 10.88
C SER A 124 -11.12 3.22 10.23
N ASN A 125 -11.75 2.06 10.34
CA ASN A 125 -13.06 1.83 9.74
C ASN A 125 -14.18 2.68 10.36
N SER A 126 -14.10 3.01 11.66
CA SER A 126 -15.07 3.92 12.30
C SER A 126 -14.99 5.33 11.72
N ILE A 127 -13.79 5.84 11.45
CA ILE A 127 -13.60 7.14 10.78
C ILE A 127 -14.22 7.12 9.39
N LEU A 128 -13.99 6.05 8.63
CA LEU A 128 -14.54 5.89 7.29
C LEU A 128 -16.07 5.81 7.32
N CYS A 129 -16.65 4.95 8.15
CA CYS A 129 -18.10 4.84 8.29
C CYS A 129 -18.74 6.17 8.70
N PHE A 130 -18.14 6.88 9.67
CA PHE A 130 -18.60 8.19 10.11
C PHE A 130 -18.60 9.21 8.98
N SER A 131 -17.55 9.24 8.17
CA SER A 131 -17.46 10.09 6.99
C SER A 131 -18.59 9.82 6.00
N PHE A 132 -18.89 8.54 5.69
CA PHE A 132 -19.97 8.18 4.79
C PHE A 132 -21.36 8.45 5.34
N ILE A 133 -21.56 8.27 6.65
CA ILE A 133 -22.81 8.65 7.31
C ILE A 133 -23.06 10.16 7.14
N ILE A 134 -22.06 11.00 7.37
CA ILE A 134 -22.21 12.45 7.15
C ILE A 134 -22.43 12.76 5.67
N MET A 135 -21.74 12.07 4.75
CA MET A 135 -21.88 12.24 3.31
C MET A 135 -23.31 11.92 2.82
N TYR A 136 -23.97 10.94 3.43
CA TYR A 136 -25.36 10.61 3.16
C TYR A 136 -26.30 11.78 3.43
N PHE A 137 -26.08 12.53 4.50
CA PHE A 137 -26.89 13.70 4.88
C PHE A 137 -26.38 15.02 4.26
N SER A 138 -25.19 15.01 3.68
CA SER A 138 -24.59 16.20 3.07
C SER A 138 -25.40 16.68 1.87
N ARG A 139 -25.46 17.98 1.73
CA ARG A 139 -26.07 18.68 0.56
C ARG A 139 -25.06 19.54 -0.17
N SER A 140 -23.84 19.63 0.34
CA SER A 140 -22.78 20.54 -0.14
C SER A 140 -21.57 19.77 -0.65
N ILE A 141 -21.09 20.12 -1.85
CA ILE A 141 -19.85 19.57 -2.42
C ILE A 141 -18.62 19.96 -1.58
N TYR A 142 -18.64 21.10 -0.91
CA TYR A 142 -17.53 21.52 -0.05
C TYR A 142 -17.40 20.65 1.18
N LEU A 143 -18.54 20.19 1.74
CA LEU A 143 -18.50 19.22 2.83
C LEU A 143 -17.95 17.89 2.33
N ASP A 144 -18.28 17.46 1.11
CA ASP A 144 -17.73 16.25 0.52
C ASP A 144 -16.20 16.32 0.41
N TYR A 145 -15.59 17.47 0.08
CA TYR A 145 -14.14 17.63 0.11
C TYR A 145 -13.54 17.37 1.49
N ILE A 146 -14.17 17.90 2.55
CA ILE A 146 -13.71 17.67 3.93
C ILE A 146 -13.83 16.17 4.28
N LEU A 147 -14.92 15.53 3.87
CA LEU A 147 -15.15 14.11 4.11
C LEU A 147 -14.16 13.22 3.33
N MET A 148 -13.75 13.62 2.12
CA MET A 148 -12.70 12.91 1.37
C MET A 148 -11.34 13.03 2.04
N ILE A 149 -11.03 14.19 2.64
CA ILE A 149 -9.82 14.34 3.47
C ILE A 149 -9.90 13.41 4.69
N LEU A 150 -11.05 13.33 5.34
CA LEU A 150 -11.27 12.44 6.49
C LEU A 150 -11.17 10.96 6.09
N ASN A 151 -11.65 10.58 4.91
CA ASN A 151 -11.48 9.23 4.36
C ASN A 151 -10.00 8.90 4.13
N GLY A 152 -9.23 9.80 3.50
CA GLY A 152 -7.79 9.61 3.33
C GLY A 152 -7.06 9.43 4.66
N PHE A 153 -7.41 10.21 5.68
CA PHE A 153 -6.90 10.06 7.03
C PHE A 153 -7.23 8.68 7.63
N GLY A 154 -8.50 8.26 7.58
CA GLY A 154 -8.94 6.96 8.08
C GLY A 154 -8.22 5.80 7.38
N MET A 155 -8.12 5.84 6.04
CA MET A 155 -7.40 4.83 5.26
C MET A 155 -5.92 4.76 5.67
N ALA A 156 -5.23 5.89 5.81
CA ALA A 156 -3.82 5.93 6.16
C ALA A 156 -3.54 5.19 7.47
N ILE A 157 -4.34 5.42 8.50
CA ILE A 157 -4.17 4.83 9.83
C ILE A 157 -4.13 3.30 9.77
N GLY A 158 -5.03 2.67 9.01
CA GLY A 158 -5.19 1.21 9.00
C GLY A 158 -4.38 0.47 7.94
N PHE A 159 -4.01 1.14 6.84
CA PHE A 159 -3.54 0.52 5.60
C PHE A 159 -2.37 -0.47 5.77
N ASN A 160 -1.34 -0.08 6.50
CA ASN A 160 -0.14 -0.90 6.64
C ASN A 160 -0.13 -1.85 7.83
N ILE A 161 -0.98 -1.62 8.82
CA ILE A 161 -0.98 -2.43 10.06
C ILE A 161 -1.28 -3.89 9.76
N THR A 162 -2.33 -4.14 8.97
CA THR A 162 -2.74 -5.49 8.61
C THR A 162 -1.73 -6.14 7.66
N LYS A 163 -1.22 -5.39 6.68
CA LYS A 163 -0.21 -5.89 5.73
C LYS A 163 1.06 -6.35 6.42
N ILE A 164 1.62 -5.52 7.28
CA ILE A 164 2.86 -5.83 8.01
C ILE A 164 2.68 -7.04 8.92
N ASN A 165 1.54 -7.13 9.60
CA ASN A 165 1.26 -8.30 10.41
C ASN A 165 1.18 -9.58 9.56
N ALA A 166 0.55 -9.54 8.39
CA ALA A 166 0.49 -10.69 7.48
C ALA A 166 1.87 -11.12 6.97
N ILE A 167 2.71 -10.14 6.58
CA ILE A 167 4.08 -10.39 6.11
C ILE A 167 4.97 -10.95 7.21
N SER A 168 4.75 -10.55 8.47
CA SER A 168 5.55 -11.02 9.59
C SER A 168 5.45 -12.53 9.83
N PHE A 169 4.36 -13.18 9.37
CA PHE A 169 4.25 -14.64 9.38
C PHE A 169 5.14 -15.32 8.33
N PHE A 170 5.40 -14.66 7.18
CA PHE A 170 6.12 -15.24 6.04
C PHE A 170 7.17 -14.26 5.50
N PRO A 171 8.21 -13.92 6.28
CA PRO A 171 9.15 -12.85 5.94
C PRO A 171 10.00 -13.14 4.69
N ASN A 172 10.11 -14.41 4.26
CA ASN A 172 10.85 -14.81 3.07
C ASN A 172 10.05 -14.65 1.77
N LYS A 173 8.74 -14.33 1.85
CA LYS A 173 7.83 -14.19 0.71
C LYS A 173 7.08 -12.85 0.74
N LYS A 174 7.81 -11.76 1.03
CA LYS A 174 7.24 -10.44 1.30
C LYS A 174 6.51 -9.87 0.10
N SER A 175 7.18 -9.87 -1.07
CA SER A 175 6.63 -9.33 -2.31
C SER A 175 5.42 -10.11 -2.77
N LEU A 176 5.46 -11.45 -2.67
CA LEU A 176 4.33 -12.31 -3.01
C LEU A 176 3.10 -11.98 -2.13
N ILE A 177 3.32 -11.81 -0.81
CA ILE A 177 2.22 -11.47 0.11
C ILE A 177 1.67 -10.08 -0.17
N PHE A 178 2.53 -9.08 -0.41
CA PHE A 178 2.08 -7.76 -0.86
C PHE A 178 1.28 -7.85 -2.17
N GLY A 179 1.76 -8.65 -3.12
CA GLY A 179 1.08 -8.92 -4.37
C GLY A 179 -0.31 -9.50 -4.15
N LEU A 180 -0.44 -10.57 -3.34
CA LEU A 180 -1.72 -11.19 -3.02
C LEU A 180 -2.68 -10.23 -2.31
N ILE A 181 -2.19 -9.48 -1.31
CA ILE A 181 -3.01 -8.53 -0.55
C ILE A 181 -3.56 -7.42 -1.45
N ASN A 182 -2.82 -6.98 -2.47
CA ASN A 182 -3.28 -5.93 -3.39
C ASN A 182 -4.05 -6.49 -4.61
N LEU A 183 -3.81 -7.74 -5.00
CA LEU A 183 -4.51 -8.40 -6.11
C LEU A 183 -6.01 -8.53 -5.87
N PHE A 184 -6.39 -9.07 -4.73
CA PHE A 184 -7.80 -9.33 -4.42
C PHE A 184 -8.66 -8.07 -4.33
N PRO A 185 -8.22 -6.98 -3.66
CA PRO A 185 -8.95 -5.72 -3.69
C PRO A 185 -9.12 -5.14 -5.10
N ASN A 186 -8.11 -5.20 -5.97
CA ASN A 186 -8.24 -4.82 -7.37
C ASN A 186 -9.31 -5.67 -8.09
N PHE A 187 -9.28 -6.98 -7.91
CA PHE A 187 -10.29 -7.88 -8.48
C PHE A 187 -11.70 -7.58 -7.98
N LEU A 188 -11.88 -7.37 -6.68
CA LEU A 188 -13.17 -7.02 -6.10
C LEU A 188 -13.65 -5.63 -6.54
N SER A 189 -12.73 -4.70 -6.80
CA SER A 189 -13.07 -3.39 -7.38
C SER A 189 -13.68 -3.51 -8.77
N ILE A 190 -13.25 -4.48 -9.59
CA ILE A 190 -13.88 -4.77 -10.89
C ILE A 190 -15.33 -5.17 -10.67
N ILE A 191 -15.58 -6.07 -9.71
CA ILE A 191 -16.94 -6.52 -9.38
C ILE A 191 -17.79 -5.34 -8.89
N LEU A 192 -17.24 -4.46 -8.05
CA LEU A 192 -17.95 -3.25 -7.58
C LEU A 192 -18.26 -2.29 -8.72
N ILE A 193 -17.32 -2.06 -9.65
CA ILE A 193 -17.55 -1.21 -10.82
C ILE A 193 -18.68 -1.82 -11.67
N MET A 194 -18.63 -3.12 -11.94
CA MET A 194 -19.69 -3.81 -12.70
C MET A 194 -21.04 -3.79 -11.95
N TYR A 195 -21.02 -3.99 -10.62
CA TYR A 195 -22.23 -3.90 -9.81
C TYR A 195 -22.83 -2.50 -9.87
N ASN A 196 -22.03 -1.47 -9.68
CA ASN A 196 -22.47 -0.08 -9.77
C ASN A 196 -23.07 0.22 -11.16
N GLU A 197 -22.44 -0.29 -12.22
CA GLU A 197 -22.92 -0.12 -13.59
C GLU A 197 -24.24 -0.85 -13.84
N VAL A 198 -24.36 -2.11 -13.44
CA VAL A 198 -25.56 -2.94 -13.68
C VAL A 198 -26.71 -2.52 -12.79
N PHE A 199 -26.48 -2.26 -11.50
CA PHE A 199 -27.57 -2.00 -10.54
C PHE A 199 -27.91 -0.52 -10.39
N ILE A 200 -26.93 0.38 -10.58
CA ILE A 200 -27.16 1.82 -10.50
C ILE A 200 -27.53 2.38 -11.88
N LEU A 201 -26.87 1.87 -12.96
CA LEU A 201 -27.08 2.26 -14.34
C LEU A 201 -28.11 1.44 -15.11
N ASN A 202 -28.61 0.33 -14.58
CA ASN A 202 -29.64 -0.47 -15.22
C ASN A 202 -30.93 0.30 -15.48
N TYR A 203 -31.00 1.49 -14.99
CA TYR A 203 -31.76 2.57 -15.62
C TYR A 203 -31.01 2.99 -16.89
N LYS A 204 -31.27 2.28 -18.02
CA LYS A 204 -30.89 2.74 -19.36
C LYS A 204 -31.03 4.25 -19.41
N PRO A 205 -30.07 4.97 -19.99
CA PRO A 205 -30.17 6.41 -20.17
C PRO A 205 -31.23 6.74 -21.25
N GLU A 206 -32.45 6.39 -21.01
CA GLU A 206 -33.60 7.03 -21.68
C GLU A 206 -33.73 8.48 -21.23
N TYR A 207 -32.91 8.86 -20.23
CA TYR A 207 -32.84 10.21 -19.71
C TYR A 207 -31.72 10.96 -20.44
N PRO A 208 -32.06 11.93 -21.31
CA PRO A 208 -31.03 12.78 -21.87
C PRO A 208 -30.27 13.43 -20.73
N LEU A 209 -28.93 13.29 -20.74
CA LEU A 209 -28.07 14.08 -19.89
C LEU A 209 -28.46 15.54 -20.09
N VAL A 210 -28.83 16.25 -19.04
CA VAL A 210 -29.03 17.68 -19.12
C VAL A 210 -27.68 18.29 -19.47
N ASP A 211 -27.59 18.99 -20.57
CA ASP A 211 -26.34 19.51 -21.14
C ASP A 211 -25.29 18.42 -21.48
N LYS A 212 -25.71 17.18 -21.80
CA LYS A 212 -24.87 16.02 -22.07
C LYS A 212 -23.97 15.60 -20.94
N LYS A 213 -24.10 16.12 -19.72
CA LYS A 213 -23.16 15.92 -18.60
C LYS A 213 -23.77 15.53 -17.27
N TYR A 214 -25.12 15.66 -17.13
CA TYR A 214 -25.76 15.44 -15.83
C TYR A 214 -27.05 14.63 -15.97
N TYR A 215 -27.32 13.78 -15.00
CA TYR A 215 -28.52 12.96 -14.94
C TYR A 215 -29.69 13.72 -14.28
N LYS A 216 -30.93 13.38 -14.64
CA LYS A 216 -32.13 13.91 -14.02
C LYS A 216 -32.49 13.25 -12.69
N GLU A 217 -33.51 13.77 -12.01
CA GLU A 217 -33.95 13.56 -10.63
C GLU A 217 -33.99 12.12 -10.07
N ASN A 218 -34.17 11.08 -10.89
CA ASN A 218 -34.24 9.69 -10.43
C ASN A 218 -32.92 9.15 -9.86
N ILE A 219 -31.79 9.82 -10.04
CA ILE A 219 -30.48 9.46 -9.52
C ILE A 219 -30.35 9.71 -8.03
N PHE A 220 -31.20 10.57 -7.48
CA PHE A 220 -31.17 10.93 -6.08
C PHE A 220 -31.21 9.70 -5.15
N MET A 221 -32.19 8.82 -5.33
CA MET A 221 -32.30 7.60 -4.51
C MET A 221 -31.18 6.61 -4.78
N ASN A 222 -30.71 6.50 -6.01
CA ASN A 222 -29.66 5.56 -6.37
C ASN A 222 -28.31 5.95 -5.77
N TYR A 223 -27.98 7.25 -5.73
CA TYR A 223 -26.77 7.71 -5.07
C TYR A 223 -26.80 7.51 -3.55
N GLN A 224 -27.93 7.74 -2.90
CA GLN A 224 -28.10 7.46 -1.49
C GLN A 224 -27.98 5.97 -1.18
N ASN A 225 -28.57 5.10 -2.01
CA ASN A 225 -28.44 3.65 -1.88
C ASN A 225 -26.99 3.20 -2.04
N LEU A 226 -26.23 3.83 -2.96
CA LEU A 226 -24.80 3.58 -3.11
C LEU A 226 -24.03 3.90 -1.82
N ILE A 227 -24.27 5.04 -1.20
CA ILE A 227 -23.63 5.41 0.07
C ILE A 227 -23.96 4.41 1.18
N ILE A 228 -25.24 3.99 1.29
CA ILE A 228 -25.65 2.96 2.27
C ILE A 228 -24.90 1.65 2.01
N PHE A 229 -24.79 1.26 0.74
CA PHE A 229 -24.07 0.05 0.35
C PHE A 229 -22.58 0.12 0.74
N GLU A 230 -21.93 1.26 0.53
CA GLU A 230 -20.53 1.47 0.96
C GLU A 230 -20.39 1.40 2.49
N ILE A 231 -21.33 1.98 3.24
CA ILE A 231 -21.34 1.85 4.70
C ILE A 231 -21.45 0.37 5.12
N CYS A 232 -22.34 -0.39 4.48
CA CYS A 232 -22.49 -1.82 4.75
C CYS A 232 -21.18 -2.59 4.43
N ILE A 233 -20.53 -2.31 3.30
CA ILE A 233 -19.23 -2.91 2.96
C ILE A 233 -18.20 -2.60 4.03
N LEU A 234 -18.07 -1.36 4.47
CA LEU A 234 -17.11 -0.96 5.49
C LEU A 234 -17.36 -1.65 6.83
N ILE A 235 -18.62 -1.80 7.24
CA ILE A 235 -18.97 -2.52 8.47
C ILE A 235 -18.62 -4.01 8.33
N ILE A 236 -18.98 -4.64 7.23
CA ILE A 236 -18.71 -6.05 6.96
C ILE A 236 -17.20 -6.31 6.91
N THR A 237 -16.47 -5.48 6.16
CA THR A 237 -15.00 -5.61 6.05
C THR A 237 -14.30 -5.38 7.37
N CYS A 238 -14.78 -4.44 8.20
CA CYS A 238 -14.28 -4.23 9.55
C CYS A 238 -14.46 -5.48 10.43
N LEU A 239 -15.68 -6.02 10.44
CA LEU A 239 -16.01 -7.19 11.26
C LEU A 239 -15.17 -8.41 10.89
N PHE A 240 -15.15 -8.77 9.61
CA PHE A 240 -14.39 -9.93 9.13
C PHE A 240 -12.88 -9.74 9.27
N SER A 241 -12.37 -8.54 8.97
CA SER A 241 -10.94 -8.23 9.17
C SER A 241 -10.55 -8.37 10.65
N PHE A 242 -11.35 -7.86 11.57
CA PHE A 242 -11.13 -7.98 13.01
C PHE A 242 -11.15 -9.43 13.49
N LEU A 243 -12.12 -10.24 13.03
CA LEU A 243 -12.26 -11.65 13.41
C LEU A 243 -11.10 -12.51 12.89
N LEU A 244 -10.66 -12.27 11.65
CA LEU A 244 -9.59 -13.04 11.01
C LEU A 244 -8.19 -12.55 11.39
N PHE A 245 -8.06 -11.44 12.10
CA PHE A 245 -6.78 -10.88 12.49
C PHE A 245 -6.14 -11.66 13.64
N PHE A 246 -5.03 -12.31 13.37
CA PHE A 246 -4.15 -12.91 14.37
C PHE A 246 -2.83 -12.12 14.40
N GLN A 247 -2.47 -11.64 15.59
CA GLN A 247 -1.18 -10.95 15.76
C GLN A 247 -0.05 -11.99 15.76
N ASN A 248 0.96 -11.76 14.95
CA ASN A 248 2.12 -12.62 14.92
C ASN A 248 3.01 -12.41 16.16
N ASN A 249 3.56 -13.51 16.67
CA ASN A 249 4.59 -13.50 17.68
C ASN A 249 5.93 -13.78 16.99
N PRO A 250 6.91 -12.85 17.00
CA PRO A 250 8.21 -13.06 16.36
C PRO A 250 8.93 -14.32 16.80
N LYS A 251 8.75 -14.72 18.07
CA LYS A 251 9.33 -15.96 18.61
C LYS A 251 8.78 -17.22 17.90
N GLU A 252 7.48 -17.24 17.54
CA GLU A 252 6.90 -18.35 16.79
C GLU A 252 7.41 -18.40 15.35
N THR A 253 7.68 -17.25 14.74
CA THR A 253 8.22 -17.15 13.37
C THR A 253 9.61 -17.80 13.28
N ILE A 254 10.46 -17.55 14.27
CA ILE A 254 11.80 -18.15 14.38
C ILE A 254 11.68 -19.64 14.68
N LYS A 255 10.85 -19.99 15.65
CA LYS A 255 10.56 -21.34 16.10
C LYS A 255 10.21 -22.28 14.94
N PHE A 256 9.41 -21.81 13.98
CA PHE A 256 8.96 -22.64 12.86
C PHE A 256 9.83 -22.53 11.59
N GLY A 257 11.00 -21.89 11.67
CA GLY A 257 11.99 -21.83 10.58
C GLY A 257 11.61 -20.90 9.43
N PHE A 258 10.70 -19.96 9.65
CA PHE A 258 10.35 -18.94 8.67
C PHE A 258 11.28 -17.71 8.69
N ASN A 259 12.20 -17.64 9.67
CA ASN A 259 13.22 -16.61 9.76
C ASN A 259 14.53 -17.21 10.28
N GLU A 260 15.59 -17.23 9.47
CA GLU A 260 16.85 -17.90 9.80
C GLU A 260 17.80 -17.06 10.68
N LYS A 261 17.50 -15.77 10.94
CA LYS A 261 18.46 -14.85 11.59
C LYS A 261 17.80 -13.86 12.54
N ILE A 262 17.43 -14.29 13.72
CA ILE A 262 17.40 -13.42 14.89
C ILE A 262 18.16 -14.17 16.01
N LYS A 263 19.36 -13.71 16.33
CA LYS A 263 20.08 -14.19 17.51
C LYS A 263 19.24 -13.89 18.74
N GLU A 264 19.14 -14.86 19.64
CA GLU A 264 18.51 -14.76 20.95
C GLU A 264 19.26 -13.75 21.84
N GLU A 265 19.03 -12.49 21.65
CA GLU A 265 19.32 -11.45 22.62
C GLU A 265 18.01 -10.79 22.94
N ASP A 266 17.27 -11.26 23.96
CA ASP A 266 16.31 -10.42 24.72
C ASP A 266 15.33 -11.23 25.56
N ASN A 267 15.81 -11.81 26.63
CA ASN A 267 14.94 -12.41 27.64
C ASN A 267 15.15 -11.80 29.03
N LYS A 268 15.07 -10.50 29.18
CA LYS A 268 14.77 -9.84 30.49
C LYS A 268 14.79 -8.32 30.25
N ILE A 269 13.62 -7.72 30.10
CA ILE A 269 13.59 -6.27 29.95
C ILE A 269 12.49 -5.73 30.86
N ASP A 270 12.89 -5.04 31.91
CA ASP A 270 12.06 -4.26 32.81
C ASP A 270 11.47 -3.00 32.12
N GLU A 271 10.43 -2.38 32.69
CA GLU A 271 9.74 -1.21 32.11
C GLU A 271 10.68 -0.04 31.78
N ILE A 272 11.75 0.15 32.55
CA ILE A 272 12.76 1.18 32.34
C ILE A 272 13.50 0.97 31.01
N GLU A 273 13.79 -0.27 30.62
CA GLU A 273 14.37 -0.58 29.32
C GLU A 273 13.42 -0.32 28.14
N LYS A 274 12.09 -0.43 28.35
CA LYS A 274 11.12 -0.08 27.30
C LYS A 274 11.17 1.40 26.92
N ASP A 275 11.28 2.30 27.89
CA ASP A 275 11.40 3.73 27.62
C ASP A 275 12.73 4.09 26.97
N ILE A 276 13.82 3.46 27.38
CA ILE A 276 15.13 3.58 26.74
C ILE A 276 15.09 3.02 25.31
N LYS A 277 14.46 1.87 25.09
CA LYS A 277 14.27 1.29 23.74
C LYS A 277 13.43 2.20 22.84
N ILE A 278 12.35 2.81 23.34
CA ILE A 278 11.53 3.75 22.59
C ILE A 278 12.34 4.99 22.22
N LYS A 279 13.12 5.55 23.14
CA LYS A 279 13.98 6.71 22.89
C LYS A 279 15.08 6.38 21.88
N ASN A 280 15.73 5.22 22.02
CA ASN A 280 16.74 4.73 21.08
C ASN A 280 16.12 4.46 19.70
N LYS A 281 14.90 3.91 19.63
CA LYS A 281 14.18 3.71 18.37
C LYS A 281 13.88 5.04 17.67
N LYS A 282 13.44 6.07 18.40
CA LYS A 282 13.21 7.42 17.82
C LYS A 282 14.50 8.02 17.25
N ASN A 283 15.61 7.86 17.94
CA ASN A 283 16.92 8.33 17.45
C ASN A 283 17.36 7.56 16.20
N LYS A 284 17.18 6.24 16.15
CA LYS A 284 17.47 5.39 15.00
C LYS A 284 16.63 5.80 13.77
N ILE A 285 15.35 6.04 13.95
CA ILE A 285 14.48 6.53 12.86
C ILE A 285 14.92 7.91 12.39
N LYS A 286 15.25 8.82 13.30
CA LYS A 286 15.77 10.15 12.94
C LYS A 286 17.06 10.05 12.11
N ILE A 287 17.98 9.17 12.48
CA ILE A 287 19.21 8.90 11.72
C ILE A 287 18.84 8.36 10.32
N ALA A 288 17.96 7.36 10.24
CA ALA A 288 17.53 6.81 8.97
C ALA A 288 16.90 7.86 8.05
N LEU A 289 16.09 8.78 8.58
CA LEU A 289 15.45 9.85 7.80
C LEU A 289 16.44 10.88 7.25
N HIS A 290 17.58 11.07 7.91
CA HIS A 290 18.64 11.98 7.44
C HIS A 290 19.66 11.26 6.55
N ASP A 291 19.53 9.95 6.36
CA ASP A 291 20.41 9.19 5.50
C ASP A 291 20.16 9.48 4.02
N LYS A 292 21.25 9.49 3.26
CA LYS A 292 21.22 9.73 1.81
C LYS A 292 20.33 8.73 1.05
N ARG A 293 20.18 7.50 1.54
CA ARG A 293 19.32 6.47 0.93
C ARG A 293 17.85 6.84 1.06
N THR A 294 17.40 7.19 2.26
CA THR A 294 16.01 7.63 2.48
C THR A 294 15.69 8.85 1.64
N MET A 295 16.63 9.82 1.58
CA MET A 295 16.46 11.00 0.72
C MET A 295 16.37 10.63 -0.76
N LYS A 296 17.15 9.67 -1.25
CA LYS A 296 17.03 9.16 -2.61
C LYS A 296 15.66 8.54 -2.86
N LEU A 297 15.17 7.69 -1.96
CA LEU A 297 13.84 7.06 -2.08
C LEU A 297 12.73 8.11 -2.09
N ILE A 298 12.80 9.14 -1.25
CA ILE A 298 11.88 10.28 -1.25
C ILE A 298 11.89 10.99 -2.61
N ILE A 299 13.07 11.30 -3.14
CA ILE A 299 13.22 11.98 -4.44
C ILE A 299 12.72 11.07 -5.58
N MET A 300 13.01 9.77 -5.53
CA MET A 300 12.48 8.80 -6.51
C MET A 300 10.95 8.81 -6.55
N VAL A 301 10.28 8.72 -5.41
CA VAL A 301 8.82 8.76 -5.31
C VAL A 301 8.28 10.10 -5.82
N LEU A 302 8.89 11.22 -5.39
CA LEU A 302 8.50 12.56 -5.80
C LEU A 302 8.56 12.76 -7.31
N LEU A 303 9.55 12.18 -7.98
CA LEU A 303 9.76 12.30 -9.44
C LEU A 303 8.97 11.27 -10.25
N PHE A 304 8.63 10.12 -9.67
CA PHE A 304 7.94 9.02 -10.35
C PHE A 304 6.42 9.24 -10.43
N PHE A 305 5.80 9.63 -9.32
CA PHE A 305 4.34 9.73 -9.22
C PHE A 305 3.67 10.85 -10.02
N PRO A 306 4.30 12.01 -10.34
CA PRO A 306 3.63 13.04 -11.13
C PRO A 306 3.13 12.53 -12.48
N THR A 307 3.90 11.66 -13.14
CA THR A 307 3.54 11.05 -14.42
C THR A 307 2.30 10.15 -14.28
N ILE A 308 2.29 9.27 -13.26
CA ILE A 308 1.15 8.40 -12.97
C ILE A 308 -0.09 9.22 -12.66
N ASN A 309 0.04 10.24 -11.81
CA ASN A 309 -1.08 11.10 -11.41
C ASN A 309 -1.66 11.89 -12.57
N LEU A 310 -0.81 12.39 -13.47
CA LEU A 310 -1.25 13.10 -14.66
C LEU A 310 -2.10 12.19 -15.54
N ILE A 311 -1.60 11.00 -15.87
CA ILE A 311 -2.27 10.04 -16.73
C ILE A 311 -3.59 9.55 -16.09
N THR A 312 -3.58 9.16 -14.83
CA THR A 312 -4.80 8.70 -14.13
C THR A 312 -5.86 9.79 -14.03
N ASN A 313 -5.47 11.05 -13.96
CA ASN A 313 -6.42 12.17 -13.94
C ASN A 313 -7.05 12.42 -15.31
N ILE A 314 -6.29 12.32 -16.41
CA ILE A 314 -6.81 12.44 -17.76
C ILE A 314 -7.87 11.38 -18.03
N LEU A 315 -7.59 10.15 -17.64
CA LEU A 315 -8.50 9.02 -17.81
C LEU A 315 -9.84 9.23 -17.11
N ARG A 316 -9.90 10.03 -16.05
CA ARG A 316 -11.12 10.38 -15.33
C ARG A 316 -11.93 11.47 -16.00
N MET A 317 -11.39 12.14 -16.98
CA MET A 317 -12.04 13.27 -17.64
C MET A 317 -12.83 12.89 -18.88
N ASP A 318 -12.65 11.68 -19.43
CA ASP A 318 -13.39 11.17 -20.57
C ASP A 318 -14.57 10.31 -20.10
N GLU A 319 -15.77 10.87 -20.18
CA GLU A 319 -17.02 10.28 -19.66
C GLU A 319 -17.41 8.99 -20.39
N ASN A 320 -17.07 8.85 -21.69
CA ASN A 320 -17.49 7.73 -22.52
C ASN A 320 -16.69 6.45 -22.26
N PHE A 321 -15.42 6.60 -21.85
CA PHE A 321 -14.48 5.49 -21.68
C PHE A 321 -14.18 5.14 -20.23
N TYR A 322 -14.70 5.94 -19.29
CA TYR A 322 -14.37 5.88 -17.88
C TYR A 322 -14.53 4.49 -17.23
N PHE A 323 -15.66 3.79 -17.51
CA PHE A 323 -15.92 2.46 -16.98
C PHE A 323 -15.00 1.40 -17.58
N ILE A 324 -14.83 1.44 -18.91
CA ILE A 324 -13.96 0.51 -19.63
C ILE A 324 -12.53 0.67 -19.11
N PHE A 325 -12.08 1.90 -18.94
CA PHE A 325 -10.74 2.21 -18.47
C PHE A 325 -10.53 1.82 -17.01
N GLY A 326 -11.50 2.07 -16.13
CA GLY A 326 -11.43 1.65 -14.73
C GLY A 326 -11.39 0.13 -14.59
N GLY A 327 -12.23 -0.59 -15.34
CA GLY A 327 -12.22 -2.05 -15.39
C GLY A 327 -10.87 -2.59 -15.88
N LEU A 328 -10.37 -2.07 -17.01
CA LEU A 328 -9.10 -2.46 -17.59
C LEU A 328 -7.93 -2.16 -16.65
N TYR A 329 -7.90 -0.97 -16.04
CA TYR A 329 -6.89 -0.58 -15.07
C TYR A 329 -6.79 -1.59 -13.91
N ASN A 330 -7.93 -2.02 -13.37
CA ASN A 330 -7.95 -2.99 -12.28
C ASN A 330 -7.58 -4.41 -12.75
N ILE A 331 -7.99 -4.85 -13.96
CA ILE A 331 -7.60 -6.14 -14.52
C ILE A 331 -6.08 -6.21 -14.68
N VAL A 332 -5.49 -5.19 -15.30
CA VAL A 332 -4.03 -5.11 -15.47
C VAL A 332 -3.34 -4.95 -14.11
N GLY A 333 -3.96 -4.22 -13.17
CA GLY A 333 -3.52 -4.12 -11.79
C GLY A 333 -3.42 -5.47 -11.11
N CYS A 334 -4.41 -6.35 -11.28
CA CYS A 334 -4.36 -7.73 -10.76
C CYS A 334 -3.18 -8.51 -11.34
N LEU A 335 -2.99 -8.46 -12.66
CA LEU A 335 -1.86 -9.14 -13.32
C LEU A 335 -0.52 -8.59 -12.85
N SER A 336 -0.40 -7.28 -12.73
CA SER A 336 0.78 -6.60 -12.20
C SER A 336 1.09 -7.05 -10.77
N CYS A 337 0.08 -7.10 -9.89
CA CYS A 337 0.24 -7.55 -8.51
C CYS A 337 0.77 -8.99 -8.44
N LEU A 338 0.30 -9.88 -9.30
CA LEU A 338 0.78 -11.25 -9.33
C LEU A 338 2.22 -11.33 -9.86
N ILE A 339 2.50 -10.69 -11.00
CA ILE A 339 3.80 -10.73 -11.66
C ILE A 339 4.88 -10.13 -10.74
N PHE A 340 4.70 -8.90 -10.27
CA PHE A 340 5.70 -8.22 -9.44
C PHE A 340 5.72 -8.75 -8.00
N GLY A 341 4.64 -9.36 -7.52
CA GLY A 341 4.63 -10.11 -6.27
C GLY A 341 5.57 -11.32 -6.32
N ILE A 342 5.58 -12.06 -7.42
CA ILE A 342 6.49 -13.18 -7.62
C ILE A 342 7.91 -12.68 -7.90
N LEU A 343 8.07 -11.80 -8.89
CA LEU A 343 9.38 -11.34 -9.33
C LEU A 343 10.14 -10.57 -8.23
N GLY A 344 9.45 -9.82 -7.38
CA GLY A 344 10.06 -9.03 -6.32
C GLY A 344 10.71 -9.84 -5.20
N ASP A 345 10.40 -11.14 -5.06
CA ASP A 345 11.07 -12.04 -4.14
C ASP A 345 12.37 -12.66 -4.73
N TYR A 346 12.56 -12.60 -6.07
CA TYR A 346 13.69 -13.24 -6.77
C TYR A 346 14.61 -12.24 -7.47
N ILE A 347 14.08 -11.10 -7.92
CA ILE A 347 14.83 -10.12 -8.72
C ILE A 347 15.07 -8.88 -7.86
N GLN A 348 16.26 -8.30 -7.98
CA GLN A 348 16.64 -7.08 -7.27
C GLN A 348 15.72 -5.92 -7.61
N PHE A 349 15.37 -5.12 -6.59
CA PHE A 349 14.55 -3.92 -6.71
C PHE A 349 15.06 -2.98 -7.82
N ARG A 350 16.37 -2.75 -7.86
CA ARG A 350 17.00 -1.89 -8.85
C ARG A 350 16.64 -2.26 -10.29
N ILE A 351 16.65 -3.56 -10.62
CA ILE A 351 16.35 -4.04 -11.98
C ILE A 351 14.87 -3.84 -12.29
N LEU A 352 13.98 -4.27 -11.38
CA LEU A 352 12.54 -4.14 -11.57
C LEU A 352 12.11 -2.68 -11.65
N PHE A 353 12.65 -1.82 -10.79
CA PHE A 353 12.36 -0.39 -10.80
C PHE A 353 12.84 0.29 -12.09
N THR A 354 14.02 -0.10 -12.58
CA THR A 354 14.55 0.41 -13.87
C THR A 354 13.60 0.06 -15.02
N ILE A 355 13.12 -1.19 -15.08
CA ILE A 355 12.16 -1.62 -16.11
C ILE A 355 10.87 -0.81 -16.02
N LEU A 356 10.29 -0.68 -14.82
CA LEU A 356 9.03 0.06 -14.62
C LEU A 356 9.18 1.55 -14.97
N SER A 357 10.26 2.19 -14.56
CA SER A 357 10.52 3.61 -14.85
C SER A 357 10.78 3.84 -16.33
N ALA A 358 11.48 2.93 -17.01
CA ALA A 358 11.70 2.99 -18.44
C ALA A 358 10.37 2.84 -19.21
N LEU A 359 9.53 1.90 -18.83
CA LEU A 359 8.19 1.73 -19.40
C LEU A 359 7.34 2.98 -19.23
N LEU A 360 7.32 3.58 -18.03
CA LEU A 360 6.56 4.78 -17.74
C LEU A 360 7.03 5.97 -18.59
N SER A 361 8.34 6.15 -18.72
CA SER A 361 8.91 7.24 -19.53
C SER A 361 8.62 7.06 -21.01
N LEU A 362 8.75 5.82 -21.51
CA LEU A 362 8.50 5.50 -22.91
C LEU A 362 7.04 5.77 -23.29
N THR A 363 6.09 5.30 -22.46
CA THR A 363 4.66 5.49 -22.71
C THR A 363 4.26 6.96 -22.73
N SER A 364 4.73 7.73 -21.74
CA SER A 364 4.47 9.16 -21.70
C SER A 364 5.02 9.89 -22.91
N MET A 365 6.19 9.50 -23.44
CA MET A 365 6.75 10.07 -24.66
C MET A 365 5.95 9.69 -25.91
N VAL A 366 5.51 8.43 -26.01
CA VAL A 366 4.68 7.97 -27.14
C VAL A 366 3.36 8.74 -27.17
N TYR A 367 2.74 8.97 -26.02
CA TYR A 367 1.50 9.75 -25.91
C TYR A 367 1.69 11.22 -26.41
N VAL A 368 2.82 11.83 -26.10
CA VAL A 368 3.14 13.19 -26.60
C VAL A 368 3.17 13.26 -28.13
N ILE A 369 3.65 12.20 -28.77
CA ILE A 369 3.81 12.14 -30.23
C ILE A 369 2.46 11.88 -30.92
N TYR A 370 1.61 11.01 -30.33
CA TYR A 370 0.40 10.48 -30.95
C TYR A 370 -0.86 10.83 -30.14
N PHE A 371 -0.96 12.05 -29.66
CA PHE A 371 -1.97 12.52 -28.70
C PHE A 371 -3.45 12.22 -29.07
N ASP A 372 -3.77 12.02 -30.34
CA ASP A 372 -5.17 11.91 -30.81
C ASP A 372 -5.61 10.45 -31.05
N GLY A 373 -4.83 9.45 -30.66
CA GLY A 373 -5.14 8.04 -30.93
C GLY A 373 -5.80 7.32 -29.76
N GLU A 374 -7.07 6.92 -29.88
CA GLU A 374 -7.79 6.12 -28.85
C GLU A 374 -7.01 4.86 -28.46
N PHE A 375 -6.36 4.20 -29.44
CA PHE A 375 -5.54 3.02 -29.21
C PHE A 375 -4.31 3.32 -28.31
N ILE A 376 -3.72 4.48 -28.46
CA ILE A 376 -2.54 4.89 -27.68
C ILE A 376 -2.95 5.19 -26.25
N LEU A 377 -4.09 5.85 -26.06
CA LEU A 377 -4.67 6.07 -24.74
C LEU A 377 -4.94 4.73 -24.01
N PHE A 378 -5.49 3.75 -24.74
CA PHE A 378 -5.75 2.41 -24.21
C PHE A 378 -4.43 1.71 -23.79
N LEU A 379 -3.39 1.77 -24.62
CA LEU A 379 -2.07 1.22 -24.33
C LEU A 379 -1.44 1.90 -23.10
N GLU A 380 -1.55 3.22 -23.02
CA GLU A 380 -1.03 4.00 -21.90
C GLU A 380 -1.68 3.59 -20.56
N ILE A 381 -2.99 3.35 -20.54
CA ILE A 381 -3.71 2.85 -19.36
C ILE A 381 -3.15 1.51 -18.90
N ILE A 382 -3.00 0.57 -19.83
CA ILE A 382 -2.44 -0.75 -19.53
C ILE A 382 -1.06 -0.60 -18.89
N LEU A 383 -0.19 0.20 -19.49
CA LEU A 383 1.18 0.36 -19.03
C LEU A 383 1.26 1.12 -17.70
N VAL A 384 0.45 2.16 -17.51
CA VAL A 384 0.39 2.87 -16.22
C VAL A 384 -0.19 2.00 -15.11
N ALA A 385 -1.22 1.20 -15.38
CA ALA A 385 -1.76 0.27 -14.40
C ALA A 385 -0.71 -0.79 -13.99
N LEU A 386 0.02 -1.33 -14.97
CA LEU A 386 1.10 -2.28 -14.73
C LEU A 386 2.22 -1.65 -13.90
N VAL A 387 2.65 -0.45 -14.25
CA VAL A 387 3.74 0.27 -13.58
C VAL A 387 3.34 0.69 -12.17
N HIS A 388 2.16 1.28 -11.98
CA HIS A 388 1.70 1.77 -10.69
C HIS A 388 1.57 0.64 -9.65
N ASN A 389 0.85 -0.43 -10.01
CA ASN A 389 0.65 -1.55 -9.09
C ASN A 389 1.96 -2.33 -8.85
N GLY A 390 2.78 -2.53 -9.90
CA GLY A 390 4.08 -3.17 -9.78
C GLY A 390 5.03 -2.39 -8.87
N PHE A 391 5.10 -1.06 -9.05
CA PHE A 391 5.93 -0.20 -8.22
C PHE A 391 5.55 -0.32 -6.74
N ASN A 392 4.27 -0.23 -6.39
CA ASN A 392 3.83 -0.30 -5.00
C ASN A 392 4.31 -1.59 -4.30
N ILE A 393 4.30 -2.72 -5.00
CA ILE A 393 4.70 -4.01 -4.43
C ILE A 393 6.20 -4.11 -4.24
N ILE A 394 6.98 -3.81 -5.29
CA ILE A 394 8.44 -3.92 -5.23
C ILE A 394 9.04 -2.89 -4.27
N PHE A 395 8.44 -1.69 -4.20
CA PHE A 395 8.90 -0.60 -3.36
C PHE A 395 8.65 -0.88 -1.87
N ASP A 396 7.45 -1.35 -1.51
CA ASP A 396 7.11 -1.72 -0.15
C ASP A 396 8.02 -2.87 0.34
N SER A 397 8.26 -3.86 -0.53
CA SER A 397 9.19 -4.96 -0.22
C SER A 397 10.64 -4.49 -0.05
N HIS A 398 11.10 -3.54 -0.90
CA HIS A 398 12.43 -2.96 -0.81
C HIS A 398 12.65 -2.21 0.51
N ILE A 399 11.68 -1.41 0.95
CA ILE A 399 11.78 -0.72 2.24
C ILE A 399 11.93 -1.71 3.39
N ILE A 400 11.21 -2.85 3.37
CA ILE A 400 11.37 -3.89 4.38
C ILE A 400 12.75 -4.54 4.29
N ASN A 401 13.29 -4.75 3.09
CA ASN A 401 14.61 -5.33 2.90
C ASN A 401 15.72 -4.44 3.47
N VAL A 402 15.62 -3.13 3.25
CA VAL A 402 16.63 -2.15 3.68
C VAL A 402 16.52 -1.84 5.18
N TYR A 403 15.32 -1.50 5.66
CA TYR A 403 15.13 -0.95 7.02
C TYR A 403 14.55 -1.96 8.02
N GLY A 404 14.18 -3.14 7.58
CA GLY A 404 13.53 -4.16 8.40
C GLY A 404 12.04 -3.91 8.62
N ILE A 405 11.34 -4.99 8.97
CA ILE A 405 9.87 -4.99 9.16
C ILE A 405 9.43 -4.12 10.34
N GLU A 406 10.28 -3.98 11.35
CA GLU A 406 9.97 -3.22 12.58
C GLU A 406 9.92 -1.71 12.34
N ASN A 407 10.80 -1.19 11.45
CA ASN A 407 10.92 0.22 11.13
C ASN A 407 10.14 0.61 9.88
N PHE A 408 9.54 -0.37 9.19
CA PHE A 408 8.86 -0.16 7.92
C PHE A 408 7.78 0.93 8.00
N ILE A 409 6.88 0.84 8.98
CA ILE A 409 5.70 1.72 9.04
C ILE A 409 6.12 3.20 9.18
N GLU A 410 7.11 3.46 10.03
CA GLU A 410 7.61 4.80 10.26
C GLU A 410 8.31 5.37 9.00
N ILE A 411 9.25 4.63 8.45
CA ILE A 411 10.05 5.09 7.30
C ILE A 411 9.19 5.15 6.03
N TRP A 412 8.35 4.14 5.81
CA TRP A 412 7.39 4.12 4.72
C TRP A 412 6.47 5.36 4.74
N GLY A 413 5.98 5.73 5.93
CA GLY A 413 5.12 6.90 6.08
C GLY A 413 5.77 8.19 5.59
N TYR A 414 7.03 8.42 5.95
CA TYR A 414 7.76 9.62 5.52
C TYR A 414 8.05 9.61 4.01
N ILE A 415 8.40 8.46 3.46
CA ILE A 415 8.64 8.36 2.01
C ILE A 415 7.33 8.57 1.23
N ARG A 416 6.22 8.00 1.69
CA ARG A 416 4.90 8.17 1.06
C ARG A 416 4.34 9.58 1.18
N ALA A 417 4.78 10.37 2.15
CA ALA A 417 4.41 11.79 2.20
C ALA A 417 4.86 12.55 0.94
N SER A 418 5.95 12.15 0.30
CA SER A 418 6.40 12.73 -0.98
C SER A 418 5.44 12.44 -2.15
N GLU A 419 4.74 11.31 -2.10
CA GLU A 419 3.66 11.01 -3.05
C GLU A 419 2.49 11.98 -2.91
N GLY A 420 2.13 12.38 -1.68
CA GLY A 420 1.12 13.41 -1.41
C GLY A 420 1.48 14.75 -2.06
N ILE A 421 2.75 15.13 -2.04
CA ILE A 421 3.24 16.33 -2.73
C ILE A 421 3.04 16.19 -4.25
N SER A 422 3.29 15.02 -4.82
CA SER A 422 3.05 14.74 -6.23
C SER A 422 1.57 14.83 -6.61
N HIS A 423 0.66 14.41 -5.72
CA HIS A 423 -0.78 14.56 -5.93
C HIS A 423 -1.22 16.03 -5.91
N ILE A 424 -0.65 16.86 -5.02
CA ILE A 424 -0.90 18.32 -5.01
C ILE A 424 -0.49 18.93 -6.34
N PHE A 425 0.70 18.56 -6.83
CA PHE A 425 1.19 19.02 -8.13
C PHE A 425 0.23 18.62 -9.26
N GLY A 426 -0.28 17.37 -9.26
CA GLY A 426 -1.28 16.89 -10.22
C GLY A 426 -2.58 17.71 -10.19
N ILE A 427 -3.12 18.05 -9.01
CA ILE A 427 -4.31 18.91 -8.90
C ILE A 427 -4.04 20.29 -9.50
N VAL A 428 -2.95 20.93 -9.09
CA VAL A 428 -2.60 22.27 -9.56
C VAL A 428 -2.50 22.29 -11.08
N LEU A 429 -1.87 21.29 -11.68
CA LEU A 429 -1.76 21.17 -13.13
C LEU A 429 -3.13 21.02 -13.78
N ASN A 430 -4.02 20.18 -13.24
CA ASN A 430 -5.35 19.97 -13.79
C ASN A 430 -6.25 21.22 -13.68
N CYS A 431 -6.08 22.02 -12.62
CA CYS A 431 -6.81 23.28 -12.48
C CYS A 431 -6.34 24.38 -13.42
N ILE A 432 -5.05 24.37 -13.79
CA ILE A 432 -4.44 25.40 -14.64
C ILE A 432 -4.57 25.06 -16.14
N LEU A 433 -4.57 23.77 -16.46
CA LEU A 433 -4.51 23.29 -17.83
C LEU A 433 -5.88 22.76 -18.29
N GLU A 434 -6.44 23.37 -19.30
CA GLU A 434 -7.51 22.75 -20.07
C GLU A 434 -6.93 21.55 -20.85
N ILE A 435 -7.61 20.39 -20.81
CA ILE A 435 -7.11 19.10 -21.29
C ILE A 435 -6.68 19.14 -22.77
N ASN A 436 -7.37 19.91 -23.60
CA ASN A 436 -7.09 20.01 -25.04
C ASN A 436 -6.10 21.13 -25.40
N SER A 437 -5.44 21.73 -24.40
CA SER A 437 -4.49 22.80 -24.70
C SER A 437 -3.12 22.25 -25.10
N PRO A 438 -2.39 22.92 -26.02
CA PRO A 438 -0.99 22.55 -26.35
C PRO A 438 -0.06 22.52 -25.15
N LYS A 439 -0.42 23.23 -24.06
CA LYS A 439 0.31 23.26 -22.79
C LYS A 439 0.32 21.90 -22.11
N TYR A 440 -0.68 21.05 -22.36
CA TYR A 440 -0.74 19.69 -21.82
C TYR A 440 0.43 18.83 -22.30
N LYS A 441 0.80 18.93 -23.59
CA LYS A 441 1.98 18.22 -24.14
C LYS A 441 3.28 18.60 -23.44
N ILE A 442 3.44 19.87 -23.05
CA ILE A 442 4.61 20.33 -22.31
C ILE A 442 4.69 19.67 -20.94
N VAL A 443 3.54 19.54 -20.26
CA VAL A 443 3.51 18.89 -18.95
C VAL A 443 3.85 17.41 -19.04
N TYR A 444 3.38 16.71 -20.08
CA TYR A 444 3.76 15.32 -20.32
C TYR A 444 5.27 15.17 -20.56
N ILE A 445 5.89 16.08 -21.31
CA ILE A 445 7.33 16.10 -21.51
C ILE A 445 8.05 16.28 -20.18
N ILE A 446 7.62 17.24 -19.35
CA ILE A 446 8.23 17.51 -18.05
C ILE A 446 8.12 16.29 -17.13
N THR A 447 6.94 15.68 -17.05
CA THR A 447 6.72 14.50 -16.19
C THR A 447 7.47 13.27 -16.72
N SER A 448 7.61 13.10 -18.05
CA SER A 448 8.43 12.05 -18.66
C SER A 448 9.91 12.23 -18.31
N ILE A 449 10.42 13.46 -18.36
CA ILE A 449 11.80 13.76 -17.94
C ILE A 449 11.95 13.46 -16.43
N SER A 450 10.98 13.81 -15.61
CA SER A 450 11.04 13.51 -14.17
C SER A 450 11.11 12.01 -13.89
N SER A 451 10.36 11.18 -14.62
CA SER A 451 10.43 9.72 -14.49
C SER A 451 11.77 9.14 -14.99
N LEU A 452 12.40 9.74 -16.00
CA LEU A 452 13.75 9.38 -16.44
C LEU A 452 14.82 9.73 -15.39
N ILE A 453 14.69 10.87 -14.72
CA ILE A 453 15.60 11.24 -13.62
C ILE A 453 15.41 10.24 -12.45
N SER A 454 14.17 9.87 -12.12
CA SER A 454 13.88 8.86 -11.13
C SER A 454 14.53 7.51 -11.47
N LEU A 455 14.47 7.09 -12.74
CA LEU A 455 15.18 5.92 -13.26
C LEU A 455 16.68 6.02 -13.00
N GLY A 456 17.30 7.15 -13.33
CA GLY A 456 18.72 7.39 -13.10
C GLY A 456 19.10 7.23 -11.61
N ILE A 457 18.28 7.74 -10.70
CA ILE A 457 18.49 7.59 -9.25
C ILE A 457 18.36 6.12 -8.84
N GLY A 458 17.35 5.40 -9.36
CA GLY A 458 17.10 4.00 -9.05
C GLY A 458 18.21 3.05 -9.49
N LEU A 459 18.92 3.36 -10.60
CA LEU A 459 20.07 2.58 -11.06
C LEU A 459 21.22 2.53 -10.03
N PHE A 460 21.33 3.53 -9.17
CA PHE A 460 22.35 3.62 -8.13
C PHE A 460 21.84 3.21 -6.74
N GLU A 461 20.61 2.68 -6.64
CA GLU A 461 20.08 2.20 -5.36
C GLU A 461 20.72 0.85 -5.00
N LYS A 462 21.09 0.70 -3.72
CA LYS A 462 21.68 -0.52 -3.16
C LYS A 462 20.68 -1.24 -2.26
N GLU A 463 20.74 -2.56 -2.26
CA GLU A 463 19.87 -3.41 -1.44
C GLU A 463 20.50 -3.81 -0.09
N ASP A 464 21.67 -3.27 0.23
CA ASP A 464 22.33 -3.55 1.50
C ASP A 464 21.45 -3.10 2.68
N LYS A 465 21.39 -3.90 3.74
CA LYS A 465 20.66 -3.53 4.95
C LYS A 465 21.21 -2.24 5.53
N PHE A 466 20.30 -1.38 5.96
CA PHE A 466 20.67 -0.16 6.67
C PHE A 466 21.22 -0.50 8.04
N ASN A 467 22.43 -0.02 8.35
CA ASN A 467 23.01 -0.19 9.66
C ASN A 467 22.62 0.97 10.56
N PHE A 468 21.80 0.70 11.58
CA PHE A 468 21.33 1.70 12.55
C PHE A 468 22.36 2.00 13.65
N ASP A 469 23.50 1.31 13.69
CA ASP A 469 24.50 1.43 14.75
C ASP A 469 25.70 2.30 14.32
N ASN A 470 25.69 2.78 13.09
CA ASN A 470 26.59 3.81 12.58
C ASN A 470 25.87 5.17 12.71
#